data_cbb907535e16be2774fb47b7d3e97575
#
_entry.id   cbb907535e16be2774fb47b7d3e97575
#
_cell.length_a   1.000
_cell.length_b   1.000
_cell.length_c   1.000
_cell.angle_alpha   90.00
_cell.angle_beta   90.00
_cell.angle_gamma   90.00
#
_symmetry.space_group_name_H-M   'P 1'
#
loop_
_entity.id
_entity.type
_entity.pdbx_description
1 polymer ?
#
loop_
_entity_poly.entity_id
_entity_poly.type
_entity_poly.pdbx_seq_one_letter_code
_entity_poly.pdbx_strand_id
1 'polypeptide(L)'
;MIIRYGVGGFLFIIMLFFFPFFAESQDKLGKINCICIDAGHGGKDPGCIGLKSYEKNIALSVALKVGKLIKTEYPDIKVVYTREKDEFIELDQRGKIANNHKADLFISIHVNAVKNKTVKGIETYVLGLHKLEANLQVAMKENAAIKYEDNYTVRYAGFDPSRPESYIIFSMMQNLYLGKSLEIAGLVQEELIKSTQKYDRSIRQAGFLVLKDVAMPAILVELGFISNPEEERFLNSLSGQNKMADAIARAFRQYKTHVEKNSVVLAPHSTEQGKDSLDKIQDSLSPGELFYAIQVASAVSVSYTHLRAHETDSYL
;
A
#
# COMPACT_ATOMS: atom_id res chain seq x y z
N MET A 1 29.30 -71.30 37.92
CA MET A 1 29.32 -71.01 36.50
C MET A 1 28.52 -69.71 36.36
N ILE A 2 29.25 -68.56 36.34
CA ILE A 2 28.65 -67.20 36.32
C ILE A 2 28.90 -66.62 34.93
N ILE A 3 27.83 -66.40 34.19
CA ILE A 3 27.87 -65.76 32.87
C ILE A 3 27.69 -64.24 33.06
N ARG A 4 28.74 -63.47 32.73
CA ARG A 4 28.70 -62.01 32.68
C ARG A 4 28.26 -61.58 31.26
N TYR A 5 27.15 -60.86 31.20
CA TYR A 5 26.74 -60.15 29.98
C TYR A 5 27.40 -58.79 29.95
N GLY A 6 28.21 -58.55 28.89
CA GLY A 6 28.78 -57.23 28.62
C GLY A 6 27.75 -56.32 27.98
N VAL A 7 27.59 -55.13 28.52
CA VAL A 7 26.75 -54.08 27.95
C VAL A 7 27.59 -53.33 26.92
N GLY A 8 27.31 -53.59 25.63
CA GLY A 8 27.83 -52.79 24.51
C GLY A 8 27.15 -51.45 24.41
N GLY A 9 27.82 -50.39 24.77
CA GLY A 9 27.32 -49.02 24.57
C GLY A 9 27.33 -48.64 23.10
N PHE A 10 26.13 -48.44 22.54
CA PHE A 10 25.94 -47.89 21.21
C PHE A 10 26.01 -46.37 21.27
N LEU A 11 27.15 -45.83 20.85
CA LEU A 11 27.37 -44.38 20.77
C LEU A 11 26.63 -43.85 19.52
N PHE A 12 25.46 -43.24 19.71
CA PHE A 12 24.74 -42.55 18.66
C PHE A 12 25.38 -41.20 18.42
N ILE A 13 26.20 -41.07 17.35
CA ILE A 13 26.72 -39.79 16.89
C ILE A 13 25.59 -39.11 16.12
N ILE A 14 24.89 -38.16 16.76
CA ILE A 14 23.96 -37.24 16.10
C ILE A 14 24.81 -36.21 15.37
N MET A 15 24.98 -36.40 14.07
CA MET A 15 25.61 -35.45 13.18
C MET A 15 24.57 -34.34 12.89
N LEU A 16 24.64 -33.25 13.68
CA LEU A 16 23.88 -32.01 13.43
C LEU A 16 24.36 -31.40 12.13
N PHE A 17 23.63 -31.64 11.05
CA PHE A 17 23.72 -30.86 9.83
C PHE A 17 23.21 -29.45 10.15
N PHE A 18 24.10 -28.53 10.46
CA PHE A 18 23.84 -27.11 10.44
C PHE A 18 23.65 -26.71 8.97
N PHE A 19 22.40 -26.68 8.51
CA PHE A 19 22.06 -26.00 7.26
C PHE A 19 22.16 -24.49 7.52
N PRO A 20 22.97 -23.76 6.76
CA PRO A 20 23.01 -22.30 6.83
C PRO A 20 21.78 -21.73 6.07
N PHE A 21 20.58 -21.87 6.66
CA PHE A 21 19.34 -21.41 6.03
C PHE A 21 18.85 -20.05 6.57
N PHE A 22 19.69 -19.31 7.30
CA PHE A 22 19.26 -18.10 8.00
C PHE A 22 19.83 -16.77 7.45
N ALA A 23 20.54 -16.77 6.32
CA ALA A 23 21.13 -15.53 5.82
C ALA A 23 20.24 -14.73 4.83
N GLU A 24 19.16 -15.30 4.31
CA GLU A 24 18.39 -14.66 3.22
C GLU A 24 17.14 -13.89 3.67
N SER A 25 16.76 -13.96 4.96
CA SER A 25 15.52 -13.35 5.47
C SER A 25 15.69 -11.95 6.08
N GLN A 26 16.89 -11.52 6.44
CA GLN A 26 17.10 -10.20 7.09
C GLN A 26 17.24 -9.04 6.13
N ASP A 27 17.64 -9.27 4.88
CA ASP A 27 17.82 -8.18 3.89
C ASP A 27 16.53 -7.64 3.28
N LYS A 28 15.36 -8.26 3.56
CA LYS A 28 14.07 -7.85 2.97
C LYS A 28 13.23 -6.91 3.82
N LEU A 29 13.57 -6.72 5.09
CA LEU A 29 12.82 -5.80 5.95
C LEU A 29 13.25 -4.37 5.65
N GLY A 30 12.46 -3.67 4.81
CA GLY A 30 12.57 -2.24 4.62
C GLY A 30 13.22 -1.75 3.34
N LYS A 31 13.52 -2.63 2.38
CA LYS A 31 13.88 -2.22 1.02
C LYS A 31 12.66 -2.27 0.09
N ILE A 32 12.59 -1.33 -0.84
CA ILE A 32 11.62 -1.38 -1.94
C ILE A 32 12.30 -2.02 -3.14
N ASN A 33 11.87 -3.24 -3.48
CA ASN A 33 12.43 -4.04 -4.57
C ASN A 33 11.45 -4.19 -5.74
N CYS A 34 10.16 -4.00 -5.49
CA CYS A 34 9.11 -4.14 -6.49
C CYS A 34 8.03 -3.08 -6.30
N ILE A 35 7.65 -2.41 -7.37
CA ILE A 35 6.49 -1.50 -7.42
C ILE A 35 5.50 -2.00 -8.45
N CYS A 36 4.22 -2.00 -8.10
CA CYS A 36 3.14 -2.23 -9.05
C CYS A 36 2.44 -0.91 -9.40
N ILE A 37 2.40 -0.58 -10.68
CA ILE A 37 1.72 0.59 -11.21
C ILE A 37 0.48 0.13 -11.94
N ASP A 38 -0.66 0.56 -11.45
CA ASP A 38 -1.96 0.27 -12.03
C ASP A 38 -2.42 1.45 -12.91
N ALA A 39 -2.67 1.16 -14.17
CA ALA A 39 -3.34 2.10 -15.05
C ALA A 39 -4.84 1.81 -15.02
N GLY A 40 -5.62 2.68 -14.42
CA GLY A 40 -7.06 2.50 -14.28
C GLY A 40 -7.77 2.23 -15.60
N HIS A 41 -8.88 1.47 -15.56
CA HIS A 41 -9.71 1.12 -16.71
C HIS A 41 -8.96 0.34 -17.81
N GLY A 42 -9.44 0.42 -19.05
CA GLY A 42 -8.82 -0.22 -20.23
C GLY A 42 -9.76 -1.11 -21.03
N GLY A 43 -9.43 -1.33 -22.31
CA GLY A 43 -10.23 -2.13 -23.22
C GLY A 43 -11.69 -1.62 -23.33
N LYS A 44 -12.63 -2.48 -22.95
CA LYS A 44 -14.08 -2.18 -22.96
C LYS A 44 -14.54 -1.17 -21.90
N ASP A 45 -13.72 -0.90 -20.89
CA ASP A 45 -13.96 0.12 -19.86
C ASP A 45 -13.22 1.41 -20.22
N PRO A 46 -13.89 2.46 -20.70
CA PRO A 46 -13.24 3.72 -21.06
C PRO A 46 -12.83 4.57 -19.86
N GLY A 47 -13.36 4.29 -18.66
CA GLY A 47 -13.33 5.21 -17.52
C GLY A 47 -14.16 6.47 -17.77
N CYS A 48 -13.74 7.56 -17.18
CA CYS A 48 -14.35 8.86 -17.42
C CYS A 48 -14.13 9.34 -18.88
N ILE A 49 -15.18 9.94 -19.43
CA ILE A 49 -15.16 10.43 -20.81
C ILE A 49 -15.11 11.95 -20.82
N GLY A 50 -14.08 12.50 -21.43
CA GLY A 50 -13.91 13.93 -21.68
C GLY A 50 -14.58 14.37 -22.99
N LEU A 51 -14.25 15.57 -23.43
CA LEU A 51 -14.73 16.09 -24.73
C LEU A 51 -14.02 15.40 -25.91
N LYS A 52 -12.76 15.04 -25.75
CA LYS A 52 -11.88 14.51 -26.81
C LYS A 52 -11.07 13.30 -26.38
N SER A 53 -11.18 12.85 -25.15
CA SER A 53 -10.32 11.84 -24.58
C SER A 53 -11.06 10.90 -23.62
N TYR A 54 -10.42 9.78 -23.35
CA TYR A 54 -10.84 8.78 -22.38
C TYR A 54 -9.82 8.68 -21.26
N GLU A 55 -10.28 8.54 -20.04
CA GLU A 55 -9.44 8.34 -18.86
C GLU A 55 -8.44 7.20 -19.05
N LYS A 56 -8.88 6.05 -19.57
CA LYS A 56 -8.04 4.88 -19.79
C LYS A 56 -6.75 5.16 -20.54
N ASN A 57 -6.80 6.10 -21.50
CA ASN A 57 -5.63 6.45 -22.33
C ASN A 57 -4.65 7.35 -21.59
N ILE A 58 -5.17 8.30 -20.81
CA ILE A 58 -4.35 9.20 -19.99
C ILE A 58 -3.69 8.41 -18.86
N ALA A 59 -4.47 7.59 -18.15
CA ALA A 59 -3.98 6.74 -17.08
C ALA A 59 -2.84 5.82 -17.56
N LEU A 60 -3.02 5.14 -18.70
CA LEU A 60 -1.99 4.29 -19.29
C LEU A 60 -0.73 5.08 -19.65
N SER A 61 -0.91 6.22 -20.33
CA SER A 61 0.23 7.05 -20.76
C SER A 61 1.07 7.53 -19.57
N VAL A 62 0.42 7.99 -18.50
CA VAL A 62 1.13 8.44 -17.29
C VAL A 62 1.76 7.26 -16.54
N ALA A 63 1.03 6.16 -16.38
CA ALA A 63 1.56 4.95 -15.71
C ALA A 63 2.85 4.43 -16.35
N LEU A 64 2.87 4.31 -17.69
CA LEU A 64 4.06 3.85 -18.42
C LEU A 64 5.23 4.83 -18.27
N LYS A 65 4.97 6.15 -18.26
CA LYS A 65 6.00 7.15 -18.03
C LYS A 65 6.58 7.07 -16.62
N VAL A 66 5.73 6.94 -15.59
CA VAL A 66 6.17 6.77 -14.20
C VAL A 66 7.09 5.56 -14.08
N GLY A 67 6.65 4.41 -14.57
CA GLY A 67 7.46 3.21 -14.45
C GLY A 67 8.76 3.27 -15.26
N LYS A 68 8.77 3.93 -16.43
CA LYS A 68 9.98 4.17 -17.20
C LYS A 68 10.99 5.03 -16.43
N LEU A 69 10.53 6.10 -15.76
CA LEU A 69 11.38 6.96 -14.93
C LEU A 69 11.97 6.20 -13.77
N ILE A 70 11.14 5.45 -13.02
CA ILE A 70 11.59 4.64 -11.89
C ILE A 70 12.61 3.59 -12.33
N LYS A 71 12.33 2.85 -13.41
CA LYS A 71 13.23 1.81 -13.93
C LYS A 71 14.56 2.38 -14.44
N THR A 72 14.54 3.61 -14.99
CA THR A 72 15.76 4.29 -15.45
C THR A 72 16.62 4.73 -14.26
N GLU A 73 16.00 5.24 -13.20
CA GLU A 73 16.71 5.71 -12.01
C GLU A 73 17.17 4.57 -11.09
N TYR A 74 16.35 3.51 -11.01
CA TYR A 74 16.57 2.34 -10.17
C TYR A 74 16.46 1.05 -10.98
N PRO A 75 17.50 0.66 -11.74
CA PRO A 75 17.46 -0.55 -12.58
C PRO A 75 17.18 -1.85 -11.84
N ASP A 76 17.53 -1.90 -10.55
CA ASP A 76 17.32 -3.07 -9.68
C ASP A 76 15.88 -3.19 -9.15
N ILE A 77 15.08 -2.13 -9.26
CA ILE A 77 13.67 -2.18 -8.86
C ILE A 77 12.84 -2.82 -9.96
N LYS A 78 12.12 -3.87 -9.59
CA LYS A 78 11.14 -4.48 -10.47
C LYS A 78 9.92 -3.57 -10.60
N VAL A 79 9.62 -3.11 -11.81
CA VAL A 79 8.40 -2.38 -12.14
C VAL A 79 7.42 -3.34 -12.79
N VAL A 80 6.26 -3.52 -12.17
CA VAL A 80 5.15 -4.35 -12.66
C VAL A 80 4.01 -3.41 -13.03
N TYR A 81 3.36 -3.67 -14.14
CA TYR A 81 2.14 -2.96 -14.54
C TYR A 81 0.96 -3.92 -14.50
N THR A 82 -0.22 -3.41 -14.14
CA THR A 82 -1.45 -4.19 -14.29
C THR A 82 -1.82 -4.37 -15.76
N ARG A 83 -1.50 -3.36 -16.59
CA ARG A 83 -1.57 -3.39 -18.05
C ARG A 83 -0.54 -2.47 -18.69
N GLU A 84 -0.07 -2.85 -19.86
CA GLU A 84 0.87 -2.06 -20.67
C GLU A 84 0.26 -1.60 -22.01
N LYS A 85 -0.97 -2.00 -22.28
CA LYS A 85 -1.73 -1.67 -23.50
C LYS A 85 -3.19 -1.40 -23.16
N ASP A 86 -4.00 -1.05 -24.19
CA ASP A 86 -5.44 -0.84 -24.02
C ASP A 86 -6.16 -2.18 -23.95
N GLU A 87 -6.13 -2.80 -22.77
CA GLU A 87 -6.83 -4.04 -22.44
C GLU A 87 -7.58 -3.90 -21.12
N PHE A 88 -8.67 -4.64 -20.98
CA PHE A 88 -9.48 -4.66 -19.75
C PHE A 88 -8.89 -5.65 -18.76
N ILE A 89 -8.59 -5.17 -17.55
CA ILE A 89 -8.18 -6.00 -16.41
C ILE A 89 -9.22 -5.82 -15.31
N GLU A 90 -9.78 -6.90 -14.84
CA GLU A 90 -10.76 -6.93 -13.76
C GLU A 90 -10.17 -6.34 -12.46
N LEU A 91 -11.01 -5.68 -11.64
CA LEU A 91 -10.50 -4.95 -10.46
C LEU A 91 -9.76 -5.85 -9.47
N ASP A 92 -10.29 -7.05 -9.19
CA ASP A 92 -9.64 -8.00 -8.28
C ASP A 92 -8.32 -8.54 -8.85
N GLN A 93 -8.19 -8.64 -10.19
CA GLN A 93 -6.96 -9.09 -10.82
C GLN A 93 -5.82 -8.09 -10.68
N ARG A 94 -6.12 -6.79 -10.63
CA ARG A 94 -5.10 -5.74 -10.43
C ARG A 94 -4.37 -5.92 -9.10
N GLY A 95 -5.12 -6.10 -8.02
CA GLY A 95 -4.55 -6.42 -6.70
C GLY A 95 -3.80 -7.77 -6.68
N LYS A 96 -4.36 -8.81 -7.33
CA LYS A 96 -3.68 -10.12 -7.44
C LYS A 96 -2.36 -10.04 -8.19
N ILE A 97 -2.26 -9.24 -9.26
CA ILE A 97 -1.01 -9.00 -9.98
C ILE A 97 0.03 -8.42 -9.02
N ALA A 98 -0.31 -7.39 -8.25
CA ALA A 98 0.59 -6.79 -7.27
C ALA A 98 1.03 -7.80 -6.19
N ASN A 99 0.07 -8.53 -5.61
CA ASN A 99 0.33 -9.52 -4.56
C ASN A 99 1.21 -10.69 -5.06
N ASN A 100 0.93 -11.23 -6.24
CA ASN A 100 1.69 -12.33 -6.84
C ASN A 100 3.15 -11.94 -7.13
N HIS A 101 3.40 -10.67 -7.43
CA HIS A 101 4.74 -10.14 -7.64
C HIS A 101 5.39 -9.66 -6.34
N LYS A 102 4.68 -9.78 -5.18
CA LYS A 102 5.16 -9.30 -3.88
C LYS A 102 5.61 -7.85 -3.96
N ALA A 103 4.78 -7.00 -4.58
CA ALA A 103 5.08 -5.59 -4.70
C ALA A 103 5.13 -4.94 -3.31
N ASP A 104 6.07 -4.02 -3.13
CA ASP A 104 6.27 -3.27 -1.89
C ASP A 104 5.44 -1.98 -1.87
N LEU A 105 4.91 -1.58 -3.03
CA LEU A 105 4.06 -0.41 -3.22
C LEU A 105 3.12 -0.62 -4.40
N PHE A 106 1.86 -0.18 -4.26
CA PHE A 106 0.86 -0.15 -5.33
C PHE A 106 0.40 1.28 -5.58
N ILE A 107 0.49 1.74 -6.83
CA ILE A 107 0.02 3.07 -7.26
C ILE A 107 -0.97 2.90 -8.39
N SER A 108 -2.24 3.22 -8.14
CA SER A 108 -3.30 3.26 -9.15
C SER A 108 -3.45 4.68 -9.69
N ILE A 109 -3.50 4.83 -11.00
CA ILE A 109 -3.53 6.11 -11.71
C ILE A 109 -4.86 6.26 -12.44
N HIS A 110 -5.59 7.33 -12.12
CA HIS A 110 -6.94 7.64 -12.58
C HIS A 110 -7.10 9.10 -12.99
N VAL A 111 -8.24 9.43 -13.59
CA VAL A 111 -8.64 10.81 -13.94
C VAL A 111 -10.12 11.00 -13.67
N ASN A 112 -10.45 11.83 -12.70
CA ASN A 112 -11.80 12.06 -12.22
C ASN A 112 -12.70 12.79 -13.23
N ALA A 113 -14.01 12.70 -13.04
CA ALA A 113 -15.00 13.53 -13.71
C ALA A 113 -16.20 13.81 -12.81
N VAL A 114 -16.77 14.98 -12.92
CA VAL A 114 -18.01 15.37 -12.24
C VAL A 114 -18.91 16.16 -13.19
N LYS A 115 -20.21 16.27 -12.87
CA LYS A 115 -21.17 17.02 -13.69
C LYS A 115 -20.79 18.51 -13.82
N ASN A 116 -20.31 19.10 -12.73
CA ASN A 116 -19.89 20.51 -12.74
C ASN A 116 -18.51 20.65 -13.41
N LYS A 117 -18.49 21.17 -14.63
CA LYS A 117 -17.26 21.34 -15.44
C LYS A 117 -16.29 22.40 -14.92
N THR A 118 -16.65 23.16 -13.88
CA THR A 118 -15.73 24.13 -13.25
C THR A 118 -14.84 23.49 -12.19
N VAL A 119 -15.17 22.28 -11.74
CA VAL A 119 -14.37 21.54 -10.76
C VAL A 119 -13.04 21.15 -11.40
N LYS A 120 -11.95 21.33 -10.63
CA LYS A 120 -10.58 21.07 -11.07
C LYS A 120 -9.70 20.71 -9.86
N GLY A 121 -8.52 20.20 -10.12
CA GLY A 121 -7.49 19.91 -9.11
C GLY A 121 -7.19 18.43 -8.98
N ILE A 122 -6.23 18.12 -8.14
CA ILE A 122 -5.66 16.80 -7.93
C ILE A 122 -6.08 16.27 -6.57
N GLU A 123 -6.44 14.99 -6.52
CA GLU A 123 -6.80 14.28 -5.29
C GLU A 123 -5.99 12.99 -5.19
N THR A 124 -5.51 12.65 -4.00
CA THR A 124 -4.89 11.34 -3.75
C THR A 124 -5.68 10.60 -2.69
N TYR A 125 -5.99 9.35 -2.96
CA TYR A 125 -6.83 8.52 -2.10
C TYR A 125 -6.04 7.36 -1.49
N VAL A 126 -6.40 7.03 -0.24
CA VAL A 126 -6.05 5.77 0.41
C VAL A 126 -7.32 5.00 0.76
N LEU A 127 -7.19 3.68 0.91
CA LEU A 127 -8.30 2.84 1.34
C LEU A 127 -8.74 3.22 2.75
N GLY A 128 -10.02 3.43 2.95
CA GLY A 128 -10.61 3.71 4.26
C GLY A 128 -12.05 4.20 4.16
N LEU A 129 -12.56 4.65 5.30
CA LEU A 129 -13.92 5.21 5.35
C LEU A 129 -13.98 6.56 4.66
N HIS A 130 -14.98 6.73 3.81
CA HIS A 130 -15.31 8.04 3.28
C HIS A 130 -15.94 8.91 4.36
N LYS A 131 -15.36 10.08 4.62
CA LYS A 131 -15.90 11.07 5.56
C LYS A 131 -16.87 12.03 4.90
N LEU A 132 -16.82 12.14 3.56
CA LEU A 132 -17.62 13.06 2.77
C LEU A 132 -18.35 12.29 1.66
N GLU A 133 -19.58 12.67 1.38
CA GLU A 133 -20.38 12.13 0.28
C GLU A 133 -19.63 12.20 -1.05
N ALA A 134 -18.92 13.30 -1.31
CA ALA A 134 -18.12 13.44 -2.53
C ALA A 134 -17.07 12.33 -2.71
N ASN A 135 -16.46 11.87 -1.63
CA ASN A 135 -15.47 10.78 -1.68
C ASN A 135 -16.14 9.43 -1.99
N LEU A 136 -17.32 9.21 -1.41
CA LEU A 136 -18.15 8.03 -1.73
C LEU A 136 -18.49 8.01 -3.22
N GLN A 137 -18.92 9.15 -3.78
CA GLN A 137 -19.28 9.24 -5.20
C GLN A 137 -18.10 8.91 -6.14
N VAL A 138 -16.88 9.29 -5.78
CA VAL A 138 -15.68 8.89 -6.54
C VAL A 138 -15.49 7.37 -6.46
N ALA A 139 -15.51 6.80 -5.24
CA ALA A 139 -15.36 5.35 -5.09
C ALA A 139 -16.48 4.57 -5.80
N MET A 140 -17.73 5.04 -5.77
CA MET A 140 -18.85 4.43 -6.49
C MET A 140 -18.62 4.41 -7.99
N LYS A 141 -18.07 5.50 -8.54
CA LYS A 141 -17.73 5.61 -9.95
C LYS A 141 -16.64 4.62 -10.36
N GLU A 142 -15.52 4.61 -9.62
CA GLU A 142 -14.39 3.74 -9.93
C GLU A 142 -14.76 2.26 -9.73
N ASN A 143 -15.47 1.93 -8.66
CA ASN A 143 -15.95 0.57 -8.43
C ASN A 143 -17.01 0.11 -9.44
N ALA A 144 -17.66 1.03 -10.16
CA ALA A 144 -18.63 0.66 -11.22
C ALA A 144 -17.96 -0.12 -12.37
N ALA A 145 -16.64 -0.10 -12.48
CA ALA A 145 -15.87 -0.91 -13.43
C ALA A 145 -16.17 -2.42 -13.31
N ILE A 146 -16.54 -2.92 -12.10
CA ILE A 146 -16.95 -4.33 -11.95
C ILE A 146 -18.15 -4.72 -12.82
N LYS A 147 -19.00 -3.76 -13.22
CA LYS A 147 -20.16 -4.03 -14.11
C LYS A 147 -19.74 -4.47 -15.52
N TYR A 148 -18.49 -4.25 -15.90
CA TYR A 148 -17.89 -4.78 -17.13
C TYR A 148 -17.36 -6.20 -16.96
N GLU A 149 -17.36 -6.76 -15.73
CA GLU A 149 -16.84 -8.10 -15.44
C GLU A 149 -17.96 -9.15 -15.51
N ASP A 150 -17.60 -10.35 -15.97
CA ASP A 150 -18.52 -11.47 -15.96
C ASP A 150 -18.72 -12.00 -14.54
N ASN A 151 -19.98 -12.27 -14.17
CA ASN A 151 -20.34 -12.82 -12.86
C ASN A 151 -19.86 -11.97 -11.66
N TYR A 152 -19.77 -10.64 -11.82
CA TYR A 152 -19.27 -9.75 -10.77
C TYR A 152 -20.04 -9.88 -9.45
N THR A 153 -21.36 -10.14 -9.48
CA THR A 153 -22.18 -10.31 -8.27
C THR A 153 -21.71 -11.46 -7.38
N VAL A 154 -21.29 -12.57 -8.00
CA VAL A 154 -20.73 -13.72 -7.27
C VAL A 154 -19.31 -13.42 -6.80
N ARG A 155 -18.48 -12.85 -7.69
CA ARG A 155 -17.07 -12.53 -7.41
C ARG A 155 -16.90 -11.55 -6.24
N TYR A 156 -17.77 -10.55 -6.15
CA TYR A 156 -17.74 -9.55 -5.10
C TYR A 156 -18.79 -9.77 -3.99
N ALA A 157 -19.25 -11.01 -3.82
CA ALA A 157 -20.17 -11.42 -2.75
C ALA A 157 -21.41 -10.52 -2.62
N GLY A 158 -22.01 -10.15 -3.77
CA GLY A 158 -23.22 -9.31 -3.82
C GLY A 158 -22.96 -7.81 -3.61
N PHE A 159 -21.71 -7.36 -3.58
CA PHE A 159 -21.41 -5.92 -3.54
C PHE A 159 -21.99 -5.21 -4.76
N ASP A 160 -22.82 -4.19 -4.52
CA ASP A 160 -23.37 -3.33 -5.56
C ASP A 160 -22.66 -1.97 -5.51
N PRO A 161 -21.87 -1.61 -6.54
CA PRO A 161 -21.12 -0.36 -6.54
C PRO A 161 -22.03 0.89 -6.63
N SER A 162 -23.32 0.73 -6.94
CA SER A 162 -24.28 1.84 -7.02
C SER A 162 -25.02 2.11 -5.70
N ARG A 163 -24.81 1.26 -4.67
CA ARG A 163 -25.50 1.37 -3.38
C ARG A 163 -24.55 1.83 -2.28
N PRO A 164 -24.82 2.98 -1.63
CA PRO A 164 -24.01 3.46 -0.50
C PRO A 164 -23.85 2.42 0.62
N GLU A 165 -24.88 1.61 0.88
CA GLU A 165 -24.88 0.59 1.94
C GLU A 165 -23.79 -0.49 1.70
N SER A 166 -23.46 -0.79 0.46
CA SER A 166 -22.40 -1.74 0.12
C SER A 166 -21.03 -1.29 0.66
N TYR A 167 -20.83 0.01 0.86
CA TYR A 167 -19.55 0.57 1.32
C TYR A 167 -19.34 0.47 2.84
N ILE A 168 -20.35 0.06 3.59
CA ILE A 168 -20.23 -0.17 5.04
C ILE A 168 -19.14 -1.21 5.35
N ILE A 169 -18.94 -2.19 4.46
CA ILE A 169 -17.92 -3.22 4.64
C ILE A 169 -16.52 -2.63 4.84
N PHE A 170 -16.22 -1.50 4.21
CA PHE A 170 -14.92 -0.84 4.36
C PHE A 170 -14.70 -0.24 5.74
N SER A 171 -15.79 -0.02 6.54
CA SER A 171 -15.68 0.42 7.92
C SER A 171 -15.16 -0.67 8.85
N MET A 172 -15.37 -1.92 8.48
CA MET A 172 -14.97 -3.08 9.28
C MET A 172 -13.56 -3.58 8.92
N MET A 173 -12.96 -3.05 7.84
CA MET A 173 -11.64 -3.46 7.39
C MET A 173 -10.54 -2.70 8.13
N GLN A 174 -9.62 -3.45 8.75
CA GLN A 174 -8.38 -2.88 9.26
C GLN A 174 -7.36 -2.78 8.12
N ASN A 175 -6.92 -1.56 7.83
CA ASN A 175 -5.87 -1.34 6.86
C ASN A 175 -4.51 -1.29 7.57
N LEU A 176 -3.80 -2.40 7.58
CA LEU A 176 -2.48 -2.53 8.20
C LEU A 176 -1.43 -1.60 7.58
N TYR A 177 -1.65 -1.18 6.35
CA TYR A 177 -0.72 -0.32 5.60
C TYR A 177 -1.14 1.15 5.56
N LEU A 178 -2.20 1.54 6.30
CA LEU A 178 -2.76 2.89 6.23
C LEU A 178 -1.71 3.98 6.49
N GLY A 179 -0.88 3.82 7.52
CA GLY A 179 0.17 4.80 7.85
C GLY A 179 1.15 5.01 6.70
N LYS A 180 1.66 3.93 6.11
CA LYS A 180 2.58 3.98 4.97
C LYS A 180 1.88 4.46 3.68
N SER A 181 0.61 4.12 3.51
CA SER A 181 -0.20 4.62 2.38
C SER A 181 -0.43 6.13 2.48
N LEU A 182 -0.69 6.65 3.68
CA LEU A 182 -0.82 8.10 3.91
C LEU A 182 0.50 8.83 3.68
N GLU A 183 1.63 8.24 4.04
CA GLU A 183 2.95 8.81 3.80
C GLU A 183 3.21 8.99 2.31
N ILE A 184 3.09 7.92 1.51
CA ILE A 184 3.29 8.03 0.06
C ILE A 184 2.23 8.91 -0.61
N ALA A 185 0.97 8.89 -0.14
CA ALA A 185 -0.08 9.77 -0.64
C ALA A 185 0.27 11.24 -0.43
N GLY A 186 0.86 11.58 0.74
CA GLY A 186 1.33 12.93 1.05
C GLY A 186 2.39 13.40 0.09
N LEU A 187 3.41 12.59 -0.11
CA LEU A 187 4.52 12.90 -1.01
C LEU A 187 4.04 13.04 -2.47
N VAL A 188 3.14 12.17 -2.92
CA VAL A 188 2.59 12.23 -4.29
C VAL A 188 1.73 13.48 -4.47
N GLN A 189 0.84 13.78 -3.51
CA GLN A 189 0.01 14.98 -3.58
C GLN A 189 0.86 16.24 -3.63
N GLU A 190 1.82 16.39 -2.72
CA GLU A 190 2.71 17.55 -2.66
C GLU A 190 3.51 17.74 -3.95
N GLU A 191 4.16 16.68 -4.47
CA GLU A 191 4.97 16.78 -5.68
C GLU A 191 4.12 17.07 -6.92
N LEU A 192 2.91 16.52 -7.01
CA LEU A 192 1.98 16.83 -8.10
C LEU A 192 1.55 18.30 -8.06
N ILE A 193 1.17 18.83 -6.91
CA ILE A 193 0.78 20.24 -6.77
C ILE A 193 1.95 21.17 -7.09
N LYS A 194 3.12 20.88 -6.56
CA LYS A 194 4.34 21.65 -6.80
C LYS A 194 4.72 21.69 -8.30
N SER A 195 4.60 20.55 -8.99
CA SER A 195 4.96 20.45 -10.41
C SER A 195 3.96 21.06 -11.36
N THR A 196 2.68 20.92 -11.06
CA THR A 196 1.61 21.24 -11.99
C THR A 196 0.94 22.57 -11.70
N GLN A 197 1.11 23.10 -10.48
CA GLN A 197 0.43 24.30 -9.96
C GLN A 197 -1.11 24.17 -10.06
N LYS A 198 -1.62 22.92 -9.99
CA LYS A 198 -3.04 22.64 -9.98
C LYS A 198 -3.63 22.87 -8.59
N TYR A 199 -4.95 22.96 -8.53
CA TYR A 199 -5.65 23.11 -7.25
C TYR A 199 -5.46 21.85 -6.39
N ASP A 200 -5.04 22.05 -5.15
CA ASP A 200 -4.87 20.97 -4.18
C ASP A 200 -6.22 20.63 -3.55
N ARG A 201 -6.66 19.38 -3.79
CA ARG A 201 -7.89 18.84 -3.19
C ARG A 201 -7.61 17.90 -2.03
N SER A 202 -6.37 17.78 -1.63
CA SER A 202 -5.87 17.03 -0.47
C SER A 202 -5.92 15.50 -0.62
N ILE A 203 -5.38 14.83 0.41
CA ILE A 203 -5.46 13.39 0.58
C ILE A 203 -6.82 13.04 1.19
N ARG A 204 -7.41 11.95 0.70
CA ARG A 204 -8.74 11.52 1.06
C ARG A 204 -8.79 10.01 1.33
N GLN A 205 -9.90 9.57 1.91
CA GLN A 205 -10.18 8.15 2.13
C GLN A 205 -11.49 7.78 1.46
N ALA A 206 -11.51 6.61 0.82
CA ALA A 206 -12.74 6.01 0.31
C ALA A 206 -12.58 4.50 0.09
N GLY A 207 -13.70 3.81 -0.10
CA GLY A 207 -13.77 2.36 -0.26
C GLY A 207 -13.54 1.90 -1.70
N PHE A 208 -12.31 1.98 -2.19
CA PHE A 208 -11.94 1.50 -3.53
C PHE A 208 -11.67 0.00 -3.53
N LEU A 209 -12.40 -0.73 -4.39
CA LEU A 209 -12.20 -2.19 -4.54
C LEU A 209 -10.79 -2.52 -5.04
N VAL A 210 -10.21 -1.69 -5.91
CA VAL A 210 -8.85 -1.91 -6.43
C VAL A 210 -7.77 -1.86 -5.34
N LEU A 211 -8.04 -1.16 -4.23
CA LEU A 211 -7.13 -1.07 -3.08
C LEU A 211 -7.46 -2.06 -1.95
N LYS A 212 -8.60 -2.78 -2.07
CA LYS A 212 -9.15 -3.58 -0.97
C LYS A 212 -8.27 -4.76 -0.57
N ASP A 213 -7.82 -5.51 -1.57
CA ASP A 213 -7.16 -6.81 -1.36
C ASP A 213 -5.65 -6.78 -1.65
N VAL A 214 -5.03 -5.59 -1.67
CA VAL A 214 -3.59 -5.44 -1.84
C VAL A 214 -2.86 -5.60 -0.50
N ALA A 215 -1.78 -6.37 -0.51
CA ALA A 215 -1.00 -6.72 0.68
C ALA A 215 0.25 -5.82 0.86
N MET A 216 0.13 -4.55 0.47
CA MET A 216 1.20 -3.55 0.57
C MET A 216 0.60 -2.14 0.73
N PRO A 217 1.41 -1.10 1.04
CA PRO A 217 0.98 0.29 0.94
C PRO A 217 0.42 0.60 -0.45
N ALA A 218 -0.74 1.26 -0.50
CA ALA A 218 -1.47 1.46 -1.74
C ALA A 218 -2.17 2.82 -1.78
N ILE A 219 -2.12 3.45 -2.94
CA ILE A 219 -2.78 4.73 -3.21
C ILE A 219 -3.49 4.71 -4.57
N LEU A 220 -4.52 5.56 -4.70
CA LEU A 220 -5.16 5.89 -5.97
C LEU A 220 -5.02 7.40 -6.19
N VAL A 221 -4.50 7.78 -7.35
CA VAL A 221 -4.20 9.17 -7.71
C VAL A 221 -5.15 9.62 -8.80
N GLU A 222 -5.98 10.61 -8.49
CA GLU A 222 -6.80 11.34 -9.46
C GLU A 222 -6.01 12.53 -9.98
N LEU A 223 -5.48 12.42 -11.19
CA LEU A 223 -4.58 13.39 -11.81
C LEU A 223 -5.24 14.73 -12.13
N GLY A 224 -6.56 14.81 -12.08
CA GLY A 224 -7.37 15.97 -12.39
C GLY A 224 -8.78 15.57 -12.83
N PHE A 225 -9.53 16.51 -13.37
CA PHE A 225 -10.91 16.30 -13.80
C PHE A 225 -11.01 16.40 -15.32
N ILE A 226 -11.18 15.25 -16.01
CA ILE A 226 -11.35 15.20 -17.48
C ILE A 226 -12.61 15.93 -17.95
N SER A 227 -13.58 16.12 -17.05
CA SER A 227 -14.80 16.91 -17.32
C SER A 227 -14.54 18.41 -17.43
N ASN A 228 -13.40 18.90 -16.91
CA ASN A 228 -12.99 20.29 -17.04
C ASN A 228 -12.16 20.48 -18.32
N PRO A 229 -12.55 21.37 -19.26
CA PRO A 229 -11.87 21.50 -20.55
C PRO A 229 -10.40 21.96 -20.48
N GLU A 230 -10.03 22.73 -19.44
CA GLU A 230 -8.65 23.17 -19.23
C GLU A 230 -7.79 22.03 -18.71
N GLU A 231 -8.34 21.23 -17.79
CA GLU A 231 -7.62 20.06 -17.26
C GLU A 231 -7.55 18.96 -18.31
N GLU A 232 -8.60 18.69 -19.07
CA GLU A 232 -8.56 17.73 -20.17
C GLU A 232 -7.43 18.06 -21.16
N ARG A 233 -7.29 19.33 -21.57
CA ARG A 233 -6.19 19.75 -22.46
C ARG A 233 -4.82 19.50 -21.83
N PHE A 234 -4.66 19.78 -20.55
CA PHE A 234 -3.40 19.55 -19.84
C PHE A 234 -3.10 18.05 -19.72
N LEU A 235 -4.08 17.25 -19.30
CA LEU A 235 -3.99 15.80 -19.14
C LEU A 235 -3.64 15.07 -20.43
N ASN A 236 -4.12 15.59 -21.58
CA ASN A 236 -3.81 15.04 -22.91
C ASN A 236 -2.49 15.56 -23.49
N SER A 237 -1.91 16.61 -22.93
CA SER A 237 -0.66 17.15 -23.45
C SER A 237 0.53 16.32 -23.00
N LEU A 238 1.52 16.15 -23.92
CA LEU A 238 2.77 15.47 -23.58
C LEU A 238 3.48 16.14 -22.38
N SER A 239 3.46 17.48 -22.34
CA SER A 239 4.05 18.26 -21.24
C SER A 239 3.34 18.01 -19.91
N GLY A 240 1.99 17.97 -19.90
CA GLY A 240 1.20 17.69 -18.70
C GLY A 240 1.47 16.29 -18.16
N GLN A 241 1.41 15.29 -19.04
CA GLN A 241 1.68 13.90 -18.66
C GLN A 241 3.12 13.70 -18.14
N ASN A 242 4.11 14.33 -18.77
CA ASN A 242 5.50 14.26 -18.29
C ASN A 242 5.63 14.91 -16.91
N LYS A 243 5.09 16.11 -16.70
CA LYS A 243 5.11 16.77 -15.38
C LYS A 243 4.49 15.94 -14.28
N MET A 244 3.36 15.25 -14.56
CA MET A 244 2.71 14.37 -13.60
C MET A 244 3.53 13.13 -13.32
N ALA A 245 4.07 12.49 -14.36
CA ALA A 245 4.92 11.32 -14.21
C ALA A 245 6.22 11.63 -13.44
N ASP A 246 6.87 12.74 -13.74
CA ASP A 246 8.08 13.21 -13.04
C ASP A 246 7.77 13.49 -11.55
N ALA A 247 6.60 14.07 -11.24
CA ALA A 247 6.18 14.33 -9.86
C ALA A 247 5.99 13.03 -9.07
N ILE A 248 5.27 12.05 -9.65
CA ILE A 248 5.05 10.75 -8.99
C ILE A 248 6.39 10.01 -8.81
N ALA A 249 7.30 10.07 -9.80
CA ALA A 249 8.61 9.44 -9.69
C ALA A 249 9.48 10.11 -8.59
N ARG A 250 9.42 11.44 -8.43
CA ARG A 250 10.10 12.13 -7.32
C ARG A 250 9.52 11.78 -5.96
N ALA A 251 8.19 11.70 -5.85
CA ALA A 251 7.53 11.25 -4.64
C ALA A 251 7.95 9.82 -4.25
N PHE A 252 8.01 8.92 -5.24
CA PHE A 252 8.51 7.56 -5.04
C PHE A 252 9.96 7.56 -4.52
N ARG A 253 10.85 8.38 -5.09
CA ARG A 253 12.24 8.52 -4.62
C ARG A 253 12.31 8.92 -3.15
N GLN A 254 11.52 9.91 -2.74
CA GLN A 254 11.47 10.37 -1.35
C GLN A 254 10.96 9.26 -0.44
N TYR A 255 9.85 8.61 -0.81
CA TYR A 255 9.27 7.49 -0.07
C TYR A 255 10.26 6.34 0.11
N LYS A 256 10.91 5.91 -0.97
CA LYS A 256 11.94 4.87 -0.95
C LYS A 256 13.05 5.23 0.05
N THR A 257 13.53 6.46 0.00
CA THR A 257 14.58 6.95 0.90
C THR A 257 14.14 6.91 2.38
N HIS A 258 12.88 7.30 2.66
CA HIS A 258 12.34 7.26 4.03
C HIS A 258 12.19 5.82 4.55
N VAL A 259 11.64 4.93 3.73
CA VAL A 259 11.46 3.52 4.10
C VAL A 259 12.80 2.86 4.39
N GLU A 260 13.80 3.05 3.53
CA GLU A 260 15.11 2.40 3.67
C GLU A 260 15.94 2.96 4.83
N LYS A 261 15.88 4.27 5.10
CA LYS A 261 16.54 4.87 6.27
C LYS A 261 15.95 4.37 7.58
N ASN A 262 14.63 4.32 7.68
CA ASN A 262 13.97 3.90 8.91
C ASN A 262 14.18 2.40 9.21
N SER A 263 14.47 1.60 8.21
CA SER A 263 14.75 0.17 8.37
C SER A 263 16.12 -0.10 8.93
N VAL A 264 17.12 0.72 8.62
CA VAL A 264 18.47 0.61 9.16
C VAL A 264 18.50 0.90 10.67
N VAL A 265 17.62 1.78 11.15
CA VAL A 265 17.51 2.14 12.58
C VAL A 265 16.89 1.01 13.41
N LEU A 266 16.07 0.16 12.80
CA LEU A 266 15.40 -0.96 13.47
C LEU A 266 16.18 -2.28 13.42
N ALA A 267 17.34 -2.32 12.76
CA ALA A 267 18.22 -3.47 12.82
C ALA A 267 18.77 -3.59 14.27
N PRO A 268 18.51 -4.69 14.99
CA PRO A 268 19.04 -4.82 16.35
C PRO A 268 20.56 -4.78 16.28
N HIS A 269 21.14 -3.73 16.86
CA HIS A 269 22.54 -3.82 17.26
C HIS A 269 22.64 -5.00 18.23
N SER A 270 23.23 -6.08 17.77
CA SER A 270 23.69 -7.17 18.62
C SER A 270 24.85 -6.65 19.47
N THR A 271 24.53 -5.92 20.52
CA THR A 271 25.47 -5.62 21.60
C THR A 271 24.97 -6.32 22.84
N GLU A 272 25.83 -7.17 23.42
CA GLU A 272 25.69 -7.82 24.72
C GLU A 272 25.48 -6.83 25.89
N GLN A 273 25.32 -5.55 25.62
CA GLN A 273 25.12 -4.46 26.60
C GLN A 273 23.67 -4.23 27.03
N GLY A 274 22.68 -4.96 26.46
CA GLY A 274 21.27 -4.75 26.79
C GLY A 274 20.83 -5.31 28.16
N LYS A 275 21.57 -6.22 28.77
CA LYS A 275 21.24 -6.78 30.11
C LYS A 275 21.62 -5.84 31.25
N ASP A 276 22.75 -5.17 31.14
CA ASP A 276 23.21 -4.25 32.18
C ASP A 276 22.42 -2.97 32.38
N SER A 277 21.63 -2.57 31.36
CA SER A 277 20.83 -1.34 31.42
C SER A 277 19.45 -1.54 32.06
N LEU A 278 18.88 -2.73 31.98
CA LEU A 278 17.59 -3.04 32.62
C LEU A 278 17.71 -3.17 34.13
N ASP A 279 18.79 -3.79 34.62
CA ASP A 279 19.07 -3.93 36.07
C ASP A 279 19.33 -2.57 36.73
N LYS A 280 19.97 -1.61 36.01
CA LYS A 280 20.23 -0.25 36.50
C LYS A 280 19.00 0.64 36.59
N ILE A 281 17.99 0.39 35.76
CA ILE A 281 16.71 1.16 35.78
C ILE A 281 15.85 0.70 36.96
N GLN A 282 15.88 -0.57 37.31
CA GLN A 282 15.10 -1.14 38.40
C GLN A 282 15.58 -0.65 39.79
N ASP A 283 16.88 -0.39 39.95
CA ASP A 283 17.47 0.14 41.20
C ASP A 283 17.29 1.67 41.39
N SER A 284 16.84 2.41 40.38
CA SER A 284 16.73 3.87 40.45
C SER A 284 15.31 4.40 40.69
N LEU A 285 14.31 3.53 40.84
CA LEU A 285 12.92 3.92 41.00
C LEU A 285 12.51 4.03 42.47
N SER A 286 12.02 5.20 42.87
CA SER A 286 11.43 5.42 44.19
C SER A 286 10.09 4.73 44.35
N PRO A 287 9.74 4.16 45.49
CA PRO A 287 8.44 3.56 45.72
C PRO A 287 7.34 4.62 45.61
N GLY A 288 6.46 4.47 44.61
CA GLY A 288 5.30 5.35 44.41
C GLY A 288 5.26 6.15 43.11
N GLU A 289 6.28 6.10 42.27
CA GLU A 289 6.21 6.72 40.93
C GLU A 289 5.53 5.80 39.90
N LEU A 290 4.51 6.37 39.24
CA LEU A 290 3.82 5.70 38.13
C LEU A 290 4.62 5.95 36.83
N PHE A 291 5.05 4.88 36.17
CA PHE A 291 5.68 4.99 34.85
C PHE A 291 4.97 4.09 33.84
N TYR A 292 4.97 4.53 32.58
CA TYR A 292 4.43 3.77 31.47
C TYR A 292 5.59 3.17 30.67
N ALA A 293 5.65 1.85 30.56
CA ALA A 293 6.58 1.15 29.70
C ALA A 293 5.84 0.56 28.50
N ILE A 294 6.33 0.87 27.30
CA ILE A 294 5.87 0.21 26.08
C ILE A 294 6.79 -0.98 25.83
N GLN A 295 6.29 -2.18 26.10
CA GLN A 295 7.02 -3.39 25.75
C GLN A 295 6.82 -3.71 24.28
N VAL A 296 7.86 -3.53 23.46
CA VAL A 296 7.87 -4.00 22.07
C VAL A 296 8.40 -5.42 22.08
N ALA A 297 7.50 -6.40 22.06
CA ALA A 297 7.88 -7.81 21.89
C ALA A 297 8.11 -8.08 20.39
N SER A 298 9.35 -8.40 20.02
CA SER A 298 9.65 -9.02 18.73
C SER A 298 9.55 -10.53 18.90
N ALA A 299 8.49 -11.15 18.39
CA ALA A 299 8.39 -12.61 18.34
C ALA A 299 8.83 -13.11 16.97
N VAL A 300 9.73 -14.09 16.97
CA VAL A 300 10.20 -14.81 15.77
C VAL A 300 9.12 -15.79 15.25
N SER A 301 8.07 -16.04 16.05
CA SER A 301 6.90 -16.81 15.66
C SER A 301 5.64 -16.13 16.19
N VAL A 302 4.65 -15.94 15.33
CA VAL A 302 3.34 -15.41 15.71
C VAL A 302 2.53 -16.54 16.36
N SER A 303 2.49 -16.55 17.68
CA SER A 303 1.49 -17.29 18.45
C SER A 303 0.33 -16.31 18.69
N TYR A 304 -0.86 -16.65 18.20
CA TYR A 304 -2.07 -15.87 18.49
C TYR A 304 -2.41 -15.99 19.97
N THR A 305 -2.01 -15.00 20.77
CA THR A 305 -2.55 -14.82 22.10
C THR A 305 -3.63 -13.76 22.05
N HIS A 306 -4.87 -14.15 22.38
CA HIS A 306 -5.96 -13.22 22.60
C HIS A 306 -5.63 -12.30 23.78
N LEU A 307 -5.34 -11.03 23.48
CA LEU A 307 -5.33 -9.99 24.50
C LEU A 307 -6.80 -9.71 24.90
N ARG A 308 -7.21 -10.23 26.05
CA ARG A 308 -8.43 -9.75 26.72
C ARG A 308 -8.14 -8.33 27.22
N ALA A 309 -8.87 -7.36 26.68
CA ALA A 309 -8.99 -6.05 27.32
C ALA A 309 -9.69 -6.25 28.68
N HIS A 310 -9.02 -5.95 29.78
CA HIS A 310 -9.67 -5.75 31.05
C HIS A 310 -10.27 -4.35 31.05
N GLU A 311 -11.60 -4.28 30.93
CA GLU A 311 -12.36 -3.10 31.36
C GLU A 311 -12.16 -2.95 32.86
N THR A 312 -11.52 -1.88 33.28
CA THR A 312 -11.61 -1.40 34.66
C THR A 312 -12.73 -0.38 34.73
N ASP A 313 -13.91 -0.84 35.15
CA ASP A 313 -14.92 0.03 35.75
C ASP A 313 -14.30 0.67 37.01
N SER A 314 -14.22 1.97 37.04
CA SER A 314 -14.15 2.69 38.31
C SER A 314 -15.10 3.88 38.24
N TYR A 315 -16.23 3.68 38.94
CA TYR A 315 -17.07 4.77 39.45
C TYR A 315 -16.28 5.58 40.47
N LEU A 316 -16.19 6.89 40.27
CA LEU A 316 -16.61 7.96 41.22
C LEU A 316 -16.29 9.32 40.55
#